data_81037a07fa92aa590f563a86c31af090
#
_entry.id   81037a07fa92aa590f563a86c31af090
#
_cell.length_a   1.000
_cell.length_b   1.000
_cell.length_c   1.000
_cell.angle_alpha   90.00
_cell.angle_beta   90.00
_cell.angle_gamma   90.00
#
_symmetry.space_group_name_H-M   'P 1'
#
loop_
_entity.id
_entity.type
_entity.pdbx_description
1 polymer ?
#
loop_
_entity_poly.entity_id
_entity_poly.type
_entity_poly.pdbx_seq_one_letter_code
_entity_poly.pdbx_strand_id
1 'polypeptide(L)'
;MNAHAVTHAPSLVASDRALVPFVSVHDMMRLVHAVGLSRMLADIAEVIEANFRRWESFDKRERVPAHAPEGVIELMPTTDGEVYGLKIVNGHPANMRG
;
A
#
# COMPACT_ATOMS: atom_id res chain seq x y z
N MET A 1 27.03 -6.30 48.72
CA MET A 1 27.07 -5.67 47.36
C MET A 1 26.54 -6.68 46.38
N ASN A 2 25.28 -6.54 46.01
CA ASN A 2 24.66 -7.48 45.09
C ASN A 2 24.88 -6.99 43.65
N ALA A 3 25.68 -7.74 42.91
CA ALA A 3 25.78 -7.56 41.48
C ALA A 3 24.43 -7.97 40.86
N HIS A 4 23.66 -7.01 40.36
CA HIS A 4 22.51 -7.34 39.54
C HIS A 4 23.03 -7.94 38.23
N ALA A 5 22.82 -9.26 38.10
CA ALA A 5 22.97 -9.91 36.82
C ALA A 5 21.95 -9.31 35.85
N VAL A 6 22.42 -8.53 34.89
CA VAL A 6 21.61 -8.12 33.76
C VAL A 6 21.28 -9.37 32.98
N THR A 7 20.07 -9.86 33.16
CA THR A 7 19.55 -10.97 32.37
C THR A 7 19.44 -10.45 30.95
N HIS A 8 20.36 -10.81 30.09
CA HIS A 8 20.23 -10.59 28.66
C HIS A 8 18.98 -11.32 28.19
N ALA A 9 17.97 -10.58 27.77
CA ALA A 9 16.86 -11.18 27.08
C ALA A 9 17.40 -12.00 25.90
N PRO A 10 16.95 -13.24 25.69
CA PRO A 10 17.41 -14.03 24.57
C PRO A 10 17.19 -13.22 23.30
N SER A 11 18.27 -12.97 22.59
CA SER A 11 18.24 -12.42 21.26
C SER A 11 17.25 -13.26 20.46
N LEU A 12 16.12 -12.69 20.09
CA LEU A 12 15.17 -13.31 19.19
C LEU A 12 15.92 -13.64 17.93
N VAL A 13 16.30 -14.91 17.80
CA VAL A 13 16.93 -15.43 16.62
C VAL A 13 16.02 -15.09 15.45
N ALA A 14 16.51 -14.24 14.53
CA ALA A 14 15.78 -13.77 13.36
C ALA A 14 15.56 -14.89 12.31
N SER A 15 15.34 -16.15 12.73
CA SER A 15 15.38 -17.31 11.85
C SER A 15 14.07 -17.63 11.16
N ASP A 16 12.97 -16.87 11.40
CA ASP A 16 11.67 -17.21 10.78
C ASP A 16 10.78 -15.96 10.51
N ARG A 17 11.39 -14.80 10.34
CA ARG A 17 10.65 -13.64 9.83
C ARG A 17 10.51 -13.81 8.34
N ALA A 18 9.29 -14.11 7.88
CA ALA A 18 8.96 -13.96 6.48
C ALA A 18 9.37 -12.56 6.02
N LEU A 19 10.35 -12.50 5.11
CA LEU A 19 10.79 -11.21 4.54
C LEU A 19 9.68 -10.69 3.65
N VAL A 20 9.24 -9.48 3.91
CA VAL A 20 8.31 -8.78 3.02
C VAL A 20 9.12 -8.22 1.86
N PRO A 21 8.76 -8.55 0.61
CA PRO A 21 9.41 -7.96 -0.55
C PRO A 21 9.25 -6.44 -0.55
N PHE A 22 10.35 -5.74 -0.81
CA PHE A 22 10.37 -4.29 -0.93
C PHE A 22 10.97 -3.89 -2.27
N VAL A 23 10.26 -3.05 -3.00
CA VAL A 23 10.74 -2.47 -4.26
C VAL A 23 11.12 -1.02 -4.01
N SER A 24 12.39 -0.71 -4.09
CA SER A 24 12.89 0.65 -3.94
C SER A 24 12.59 1.50 -5.18
N VAL A 25 12.69 2.82 -5.06
CA VAL A 25 12.61 3.72 -6.23
C VAL A 25 13.66 3.36 -7.27
N HIS A 26 14.87 3.01 -6.84
CA HIS A 26 15.94 2.58 -7.73
C HIS A 26 15.56 1.30 -8.50
N ASP A 27 14.98 0.30 -7.84
CA ASP A 27 14.53 -0.93 -8.48
C ASP A 27 13.40 -0.66 -9.48
N MET A 28 12.46 0.23 -9.13
CA MET A 28 11.41 0.67 -10.06
C MET A 28 11.99 1.37 -11.29
N MET A 29 12.94 2.25 -11.12
CA MET A 29 13.61 2.91 -12.24
C MET A 29 14.33 1.89 -13.14
N ARG A 30 15.01 0.91 -12.57
CA ARG A 30 15.64 -0.18 -13.33
C ARG A 30 14.61 -1.00 -14.10
N LEU A 31 13.49 -1.33 -13.47
CA LEU A 31 12.42 -2.07 -14.11
C LEU A 31 11.82 -1.30 -15.29
N VAL A 32 11.48 -0.03 -15.10
CA VAL A 32 10.95 0.84 -16.16
C VAL A 32 11.93 0.96 -17.31
N HIS A 33 13.22 1.08 -17.00
CA HIS A 33 14.26 1.17 -18.03
C HIS A 33 14.42 -0.15 -18.80
N ALA A 34 14.37 -1.28 -18.12
CA ALA A 34 14.51 -2.62 -18.74
C ALA A 34 13.30 -3.00 -19.61
N VAL A 35 12.09 -2.72 -19.13
CA VAL A 35 10.84 -3.05 -19.85
C VAL A 35 10.51 -2.01 -20.92
N GLY A 36 10.84 -0.76 -20.67
CA GLY A 36 10.41 0.40 -21.47
C GLY A 36 9.09 0.97 -20.99
N LEU A 37 9.01 2.29 -20.87
CA LEU A 37 7.85 3.00 -20.33
C LEU A 37 6.58 2.73 -21.14
N SER A 38 6.65 2.79 -22.47
CA SER A 38 5.48 2.55 -23.33
C SER A 38 4.91 1.15 -23.17
N ARG A 39 5.77 0.14 -23.06
CA ARG A 39 5.34 -1.25 -22.83
C ARG A 39 4.71 -1.39 -21.44
N MET A 40 5.31 -0.83 -20.42
CA MET A 40 4.79 -0.90 -19.06
C MET A 40 3.41 -0.24 -18.95
N LEU A 41 3.20 0.92 -19.60
CA LEU A 41 1.89 1.59 -19.62
C LEU A 41 0.85 0.77 -20.36
N ALA A 42 1.21 0.12 -21.46
CA ALA A 42 0.30 -0.77 -22.18
C ALA A 42 -0.11 -1.97 -21.33
N ASP A 43 0.84 -2.63 -20.67
CA ASP A 43 0.57 -3.76 -19.79
C ASP A 43 -0.32 -3.37 -18.60
N ILE A 44 -0.11 -2.19 -18.02
CA ILE A 44 -0.98 -1.64 -16.95
C ILE A 44 -2.41 -1.41 -17.48
N ALA A 45 -2.55 -0.85 -18.68
CA ALA A 45 -3.86 -0.62 -19.28
C ALA A 45 -4.61 -1.95 -19.51
N GLU A 46 -3.93 -2.99 -19.96
CA GLU A 46 -4.53 -4.32 -20.12
C GLU A 46 -5.01 -4.91 -18.78
N VAL A 47 -4.23 -4.80 -17.73
CA VAL A 47 -4.60 -5.25 -16.38
C VAL A 47 -5.82 -4.48 -15.87
N ILE A 48 -5.85 -3.16 -16.05
CA ILE A 48 -6.99 -2.33 -15.66
C ILE A 48 -8.24 -2.75 -16.42
N GLU A 49 -8.15 -2.92 -17.74
CA GLU A 49 -9.27 -3.37 -18.57
C GLU A 49 -9.80 -4.73 -18.11
N ALA A 50 -8.92 -5.70 -17.88
CA ALA A 50 -9.30 -7.02 -17.39
C ALA A 50 -10.04 -6.94 -16.05
N ASN A 51 -9.61 -6.08 -15.14
CA ASN A 51 -10.27 -5.87 -13.87
C ASN A 51 -11.65 -5.19 -14.04
N PHE A 52 -11.79 -4.24 -14.93
CA PHE A 52 -13.10 -3.65 -15.24
C PHE A 52 -14.07 -4.66 -15.84
N ARG A 53 -13.60 -5.59 -16.67
CA ARG A 53 -14.44 -6.66 -17.24
C ARG A 53 -15.02 -7.60 -16.18
N ARG A 54 -14.32 -7.77 -15.04
CA ARG A 54 -14.77 -8.58 -13.90
C ARG A 54 -15.26 -7.73 -12.72
N TRP A 55 -15.73 -6.52 -12.98
CA TRP A 55 -16.14 -5.55 -11.96
C TRP A 55 -17.07 -6.11 -10.89
N GLU A 56 -18.01 -6.97 -11.30
CA GLU A 56 -18.99 -7.58 -10.40
C GLU A 56 -18.38 -8.60 -9.41
N SER A 57 -17.19 -9.10 -9.68
CA SER A 57 -16.49 -10.02 -8.77
C SER A 57 -15.84 -9.32 -7.57
N PHE A 58 -15.78 -7.99 -7.57
CA PHE A 58 -15.21 -7.22 -6.47
C PHE A 58 -16.27 -6.87 -5.43
N ASP A 59 -15.98 -7.11 -4.16
CA ASP A 59 -16.71 -6.50 -3.05
C ASP A 59 -16.24 -5.05 -2.92
N LYS A 60 -17.13 -4.13 -3.27
CA LYS A 60 -16.91 -2.69 -3.25
C LYS A 60 -17.76 -2.09 -2.17
N ARG A 61 -17.13 -1.40 -1.23
CA ARG A 61 -17.85 -0.74 -0.13
C ARG A 61 -17.95 0.76 -0.38
N GLU A 62 -18.94 1.35 0.22
CA GLU A 62 -19.08 2.80 0.27
C GLU A 62 -17.86 3.42 0.94
N ARG A 63 -17.60 4.67 0.62
CA ARG A 63 -16.56 5.45 1.29
C ARG A 63 -16.88 5.58 2.78
N VAL A 64 -15.88 5.40 3.60
CA VAL A 64 -15.95 5.67 5.04
C VAL A 64 -15.27 7.00 5.31
N PRO A 65 -16.02 8.10 5.48
CA PRO A 65 -15.44 9.41 5.73
C PRO A 65 -15.19 9.63 7.22
N ALA A 66 -14.08 10.32 7.53
CA ALA A 66 -13.83 10.94 8.82
C ALA A 66 -13.67 12.44 8.59
N HIS A 67 -14.50 13.25 9.23
CA HIS A 67 -14.51 14.69 9.04
C HIS A 67 -13.60 15.38 10.05
N ALA A 68 -12.79 16.30 9.55
CA ALA A 68 -12.06 17.29 10.32
C ALA A 68 -12.67 18.68 10.07
N PRO A 69 -12.40 19.71 10.92
CA PRO A 69 -12.99 21.03 10.74
C PRO A 69 -12.76 21.66 9.37
N GLU A 70 -11.63 21.35 8.73
CA GLU A 70 -11.25 21.93 7.42
C GLU A 70 -10.93 20.86 6.36
N GLY A 71 -11.33 19.63 6.59
CA GLY A 71 -11.02 18.56 5.65
C GLY A 71 -11.76 17.27 5.90
N VAL A 72 -11.45 16.28 5.08
CA VAL A 72 -12.01 14.95 5.15
C VAL A 72 -10.96 13.91 4.83
N ILE A 73 -10.98 12.81 5.55
CA ILE A 73 -10.23 11.60 5.23
C ILE A 73 -11.23 10.53 4.81
N GLU A 74 -11.03 9.95 3.65
CA GLU A 74 -11.92 8.91 3.12
C GLU A 74 -11.18 7.61 2.92
N LEU A 75 -11.76 6.51 3.33
CA LEU A 75 -11.28 5.16 3.11
C LEU A 75 -12.15 4.47 2.06
N MET A 76 -11.52 3.83 1.09
CA MET A 76 -12.20 3.13 0.01
C MET A 76 -11.63 1.72 -0.13
N PRO A 77 -12.13 0.75 0.66
CA PRO A 77 -11.67 -0.63 0.58
C PRO A 77 -12.35 -1.39 -0.57
N THR A 78 -11.63 -2.32 -1.14
CA THR A 78 -12.16 -3.28 -2.13
C THR A 78 -11.41 -4.59 -2.06
N THR A 79 -12.07 -5.68 -2.41
CA THR A 79 -11.44 -7.00 -2.49
C THR A 79 -12.14 -7.88 -3.54
N ASP A 80 -11.42 -8.82 -4.10
CA ASP A 80 -11.98 -9.90 -4.92
C ASP A 80 -12.03 -11.24 -4.19
N GLY A 81 -11.72 -11.23 -2.88
CA GLY A 81 -11.66 -12.42 -2.04
C GLY A 81 -10.26 -13.00 -1.86
N GLU A 82 -9.35 -12.72 -2.75
CA GLU A 82 -7.96 -13.17 -2.70
C GLU A 82 -6.99 -12.03 -2.35
N VAL A 83 -7.25 -10.87 -2.92
CA VAL A 83 -6.46 -9.65 -2.71
C VAL A 83 -7.38 -8.53 -2.26
N TYR A 84 -6.89 -7.66 -1.42
CA TYR A 84 -7.61 -6.45 -1.08
C TYR A 84 -6.82 -5.19 -1.48
N GLY A 85 -7.55 -4.14 -1.82
CA GLY A 85 -7.00 -2.81 -2.05
C GLY A 85 -7.66 -1.79 -1.14
N LEU A 86 -6.90 -0.78 -0.77
CA LEU A 86 -7.39 0.33 0.03
C LEU A 86 -6.86 1.64 -0.56
N LYS A 87 -7.76 2.53 -0.91
CA LYS A 87 -7.42 3.91 -1.23
C LYS A 87 -7.75 4.80 -0.03
N ILE A 88 -6.77 5.58 0.41
CA ILE A 88 -6.94 6.60 1.45
C ILE A 88 -6.82 7.95 0.77
N VAL A 89 -7.83 8.79 0.95
CA VAL A 89 -7.82 10.17 0.46
C VAL A 89 -7.83 11.10 1.65
N ASN A 90 -6.93 12.05 1.65
CA ASN A 90 -6.85 13.11 2.65
C ASN A 90 -7.03 14.46 1.95
N GLY A 91 -8.21 15.03 2.05
CA GLY A 91 -8.59 16.26 1.39
C GLY A 91 -8.65 17.42 2.38
N HIS A 92 -7.72 18.36 2.27
CA HIS A 92 -7.67 19.58 3.06
C HIS A 92 -7.48 20.78 2.12
N PRO A 93 -8.58 21.34 1.56
CA PRO A 93 -8.51 22.42 0.58
C PRO A 93 -7.79 23.69 1.07
N ALA A 94 -7.84 23.94 2.36
CA ALA A 94 -7.18 25.12 2.95
C ALA A 94 -5.63 25.03 2.88
N ASN A 95 -5.06 23.84 2.76
CA ASN A 95 -3.61 23.67 2.61
C ASN A 95 -3.03 24.28 1.33
N MET A 96 -3.86 24.66 0.38
CA MET A 96 -3.43 25.33 -0.85
C MET A 96 -3.17 26.83 -0.64
N ARG A 97 -3.39 27.36 0.57
CA ARG A 97 -3.25 28.79 0.90
C ARG A 97 -2.01 29.07 1.76
N GLY A 98 -1.20 28.04 2.04
CA GLY A 98 0.02 28.15 2.83
C GLY A 98 1.25 28.49 2.02
#